data_98551323e040cb36951bff01070790ce
#
_entry.id   98551323e040cb36951bff01070790ce
#
_cell.length_a   1.000
_cell.length_b   1.000
_cell.length_c   1.000
_cell.angle_alpha   90.00
_cell.angle_beta   90.00
_cell.angle_gamma   90.00
#
_symmetry.space_group_name_H-M   'P 1'
#
loop_
_entity.id
_entity.type
_entity.pdbx_description
1 polymer ?
#
loop_
_entity_poly.entity_id
_entity_poly.type
_entity_poly.pdbx_seq_one_letter_code
_entity_poly.pdbx_strand_id
1 'polypeptide(L)'
;MSFENIENLISDSYDHIDYVCRSELRLEILYALMRGDKTSEELNEKLNIQKTNLLRTLKELEEAKFVQKKAKKYSLTSVGNLVIRNTNQFFENFFCVSKHEEFWETHSLVNIPFRFIRNINIWKNAELVKSSGLVYNKPMNTLLRRCGSASRFRVVLPIFSLFHLETFLDAIYENNGLMDLITSKIVYDAIVESDIADDFLKACEDGYVRVWIDYDNEINMFLTATDKFYSLSLFYMDDSYDDATMLISDDENYFKKIDNIFDCYTKKFKLLM
;
A
#
# COMPACT_ATOMS: atom_id res chain seq x y z
N MET A 1 -22.79 6.98 -0.01
CA MET A 1 -22.93 8.30 -0.69
C MET A 1 -24.01 8.11 -1.73
N SER A 2 -25.04 8.99 -1.80
CA SER A 2 -26.10 8.88 -2.82
C SER A 2 -25.51 9.21 -4.20
N PHE A 3 -26.14 8.72 -5.27
CA PHE A 3 -25.71 8.99 -6.65
C PHE A 3 -25.70 10.50 -6.96
N GLU A 4 -26.72 11.22 -6.52
CA GLU A 4 -26.86 12.68 -6.63
C GLU A 4 -25.68 13.44 -5.96
N ASN A 5 -25.18 12.97 -4.82
CA ASN A 5 -23.99 13.54 -4.16
C ASN A 5 -22.71 13.32 -4.98
N ILE A 6 -22.64 12.24 -5.78
CA ILE A 6 -21.49 11.97 -6.64
C ILE A 6 -21.54 12.87 -7.88
N GLU A 7 -22.70 13.06 -8.49
CA GLU A 7 -22.88 13.97 -9.63
C GLU A 7 -22.50 15.40 -9.29
N ASN A 8 -22.96 15.92 -8.15
CA ASN A 8 -22.58 17.24 -7.67
C ASN A 8 -21.09 17.35 -7.38
N LEU A 9 -20.49 16.34 -6.75
CA LEU A 9 -19.05 16.30 -6.50
C LEU A 9 -18.23 16.34 -7.80
N ILE A 10 -18.64 15.60 -8.83
CA ILE A 10 -17.98 15.58 -10.14
C ILE A 10 -18.13 16.96 -10.79
N SER A 11 -19.35 17.49 -10.88
CA SER A 11 -19.63 18.79 -11.49
C SER A 11 -18.81 19.91 -10.86
N ASP A 12 -18.77 19.98 -9.54
CA ASP A 12 -18.09 21.06 -8.81
C ASP A 12 -16.55 20.94 -8.83
N SER A 13 -16.04 19.73 -9.04
CA SER A 13 -14.58 19.48 -8.96
C SER A 13 -13.91 19.32 -10.31
N TYR A 14 -14.64 18.98 -11.37
CA TYR A 14 -14.10 18.59 -12.67
C TYR A 14 -13.22 19.69 -13.29
N ASP A 15 -13.70 20.92 -13.32
CA ASP A 15 -12.97 22.04 -13.91
C ASP A 15 -11.63 22.30 -13.21
N HIS A 16 -11.57 22.14 -11.89
CA HIS A 16 -10.34 22.29 -11.12
C HIS A 16 -9.36 21.15 -11.38
N ILE A 17 -9.85 19.91 -11.44
CA ILE A 17 -9.04 18.73 -11.75
C ILE A 17 -8.50 18.83 -13.17
N ASP A 18 -9.37 19.13 -14.13
CA ASP A 18 -9.01 19.29 -15.53
C ASP A 18 -7.96 20.41 -15.70
N TYR A 19 -8.16 21.58 -15.07
CA TYR A 19 -7.19 22.67 -15.12
C TYR A 19 -5.79 22.25 -14.68
N VAL A 20 -5.68 21.47 -13.60
CA VAL A 20 -4.37 21.03 -13.10
C VAL A 20 -3.80 19.90 -13.95
N CYS A 21 -4.61 18.88 -14.28
CA CYS A 21 -4.14 17.65 -14.90
C CYS A 21 -3.92 17.76 -16.42
N ARG A 22 -4.58 18.71 -17.11
CA ARG A 22 -4.43 18.90 -18.57
C ARG A 22 -3.04 19.40 -18.97
N SER A 23 -2.26 19.99 -18.08
CA SER A 23 -0.95 20.56 -18.38
C SER A 23 0.14 19.93 -17.55
N GLU A 24 0.98 19.11 -18.18
CA GLU A 24 2.17 18.53 -17.57
C GLU A 24 3.05 19.61 -16.94
N LEU A 25 3.26 20.73 -17.63
CA LEU A 25 4.06 21.85 -17.13
C LEU A 25 3.49 22.48 -15.85
N ARG A 26 2.15 22.58 -15.71
CA ARG A 26 1.54 23.07 -14.45
C ARG A 26 1.85 22.11 -13.32
N LEU A 27 1.70 20.80 -13.55
CA LEU A 27 2.04 19.77 -12.56
C LEU A 27 3.52 19.83 -12.17
N GLU A 28 4.43 19.89 -13.13
CA GLU A 28 5.87 19.97 -12.88
C GLU A 28 6.27 21.19 -12.05
N ILE A 29 5.69 22.36 -12.34
CA ILE A 29 5.91 23.57 -11.55
C ILE A 29 5.40 23.39 -10.11
N LEU A 30 4.17 22.90 -9.94
CA LEU A 30 3.59 22.66 -8.62
C LEU A 30 4.41 21.63 -7.83
N TYR A 31 4.88 20.55 -8.46
CA TYR A 31 5.78 19.56 -7.86
C TYR A 31 7.13 20.14 -7.48
N ALA A 32 7.69 21.01 -8.34
CA ALA A 32 8.95 21.68 -8.04
C ALA A 32 8.83 22.60 -6.82
N LEU A 33 7.70 23.31 -6.69
CA LEU A 33 7.41 24.23 -5.57
C LEU A 33 6.98 23.47 -4.30
N MET A 34 6.46 22.26 -4.39
CA MET A 34 6.18 21.42 -3.22
C MET A 34 7.46 21.07 -2.43
N ARG A 35 8.62 21.12 -3.09
CA ARG A 35 9.94 20.90 -2.50
C ARG A 35 10.61 22.17 -1.96
N GLY A 36 9.92 23.30 -2.02
CA GLY A 36 10.39 24.61 -1.51
C GLY A 36 10.29 25.72 -2.53
N ASP A 37 10.34 26.95 -2.03
CA ASP A 37 10.25 28.18 -2.81
C ASP A 37 11.39 28.27 -3.84
N LYS A 38 11.07 28.76 -5.06
CA LYS A 38 12.03 28.87 -6.16
C LYS A 38 11.86 30.17 -6.94
N THR A 39 12.96 30.67 -7.47
CA THR A 39 12.93 31.74 -8.48
C THR A 39 12.51 31.18 -9.85
N SER A 40 12.17 32.07 -10.79
CA SER A 40 11.91 31.67 -12.18
C SER A 40 13.15 31.06 -12.85
N GLU A 41 14.33 31.52 -12.50
CA GLU A 41 15.60 31.01 -13.00
C GLU A 41 15.83 29.55 -12.52
N GLU A 42 15.66 29.28 -11.23
CA GLU A 42 15.79 27.93 -10.64
C GLU A 42 14.74 26.94 -11.22
N LEU A 43 13.51 27.43 -11.48
CA LEU A 43 12.48 26.61 -12.12
C LEU A 43 12.82 26.32 -13.58
N ASN A 44 13.32 27.34 -14.32
CA ASN A 44 13.69 27.21 -15.72
C ASN A 44 14.85 26.21 -15.90
N GLU A 45 15.87 26.30 -15.05
CA GLU A 45 17.00 25.37 -15.03
C GLU A 45 16.56 23.95 -14.72
N LYS A 46 15.71 23.79 -13.69
CA LYS A 46 15.25 22.47 -13.24
C LYS A 46 14.34 21.77 -14.26
N LEU A 47 13.44 22.51 -14.92
CA LEU A 47 12.44 21.95 -15.81
C LEU A 47 12.90 21.96 -17.29
N ASN A 48 14.02 22.63 -17.60
CA ASN A 48 14.61 22.72 -18.94
C ASN A 48 13.58 23.15 -20.02
N ILE A 49 12.82 24.21 -19.75
CA ILE A 49 11.75 24.70 -20.63
C ILE A 49 12.00 26.13 -21.09
N GLN A 50 11.29 26.55 -22.15
CA GLN A 50 11.37 27.93 -22.61
C GLN A 50 10.87 28.92 -21.55
N LYS A 51 11.67 29.92 -21.22
CA LYS A 51 11.38 30.95 -20.20
C LYS A 51 10.02 31.63 -20.39
N THR A 52 9.62 31.87 -21.64
CA THR A 52 8.31 32.46 -21.97
C THR A 52 7.14 31.59 -21.54
N ASN A 53 7.23 30.28 -21.79
CA ASN A 53 6.21 29.31 -21.38
C ASN A 53 6.13 29.18 -19.84
N LEU A 54 7.29 29.12 -19.17
CA LEU A 54 7.35 29.13 -17.72
C LEU A 54 6.66 30.35 -17.11
N LEU A 55 7.02 31.56 -17.56
CA LEU A 55 6.47 32.79 -16.99
C LEU A 55 4.96 32.92 -17.24
N ARG A 56 4.48 32.48 -18.41
CA ARG A 56 3.05 32.43 -18.72
C ARG A 56 2.33 31.48 -17.77
N THR A 57 2.84 30.24 -17.61
CA THR A 57 2.23 29.24 -16.74
C THR A 57 2.28 29.63 -15.27
N LEU A 58 3.35 30.27 -14.80
CA LEU A 58 3.43 30.82 -13.46
C LEU A 58 2.36 31.90 -13.22
N LYS A 59 2.12 32.78 -14.19
CA LYS A 59 1.07 33.79 -14.12
C LYS A 59 -0.33 33.15 -14.07
N GLU A 60 -0.59 32.15 -14.92
CA GLU A 60 -1.85 31.37 -14.88
C GLU A 60 -2.08 30.70 -13.51
N LEU A 61 -1.04 30.13 -12.90
CA LEU A 61 -1.09 29.50 -11.58
C LEU A 61 -1.27 30.54 -10.44
N GLU A 62 -0.74 31.77 -10.59
CA GLU A 62 -1.01 32.87 -9.66
C GLU A 62 -2.47 33.35 -9.76
N GLU A 63 -3.00 33.52 -10.96
CA GLU A 63 -4.41 33.88 -11.21
C GLU A 63 -5.36 32.81 -10.65
N ALA A 64 -5.02 31.52 -10.79
CA ALA A 64 -5.74 30.39 -10.19
C ALA A 64 -5.52 30.25 -8.67
N LYS A 65 -4.71 31.11 -8.06
CA LYS A 65 -4.40 31.11 -6.61
C LYS A 65 -3.70 29.85 -6.10
N PHE A 66 -3.05 29.08 -6.94
CA PHE A 66 -2.25 27.92 -6.53
C PHE A 66 -0.83 28.29 -6.15
N VAL A 67 -0.31 29.34 -6.77
CA VAL A 67 1.03 29.87 -6.53
C VAL A 67 0.93 31.35 -6.12
N GLN A 68 1.87 31.81 -5.33
CA GLN A 68 2.05 33.22 -4.99
C GLN A 68 3.50 33.61 -5.23
N LYS A 69 3.69 34.87 -5.62
CA LYS A 69 5.02 35.46 -5.78
C LYS A 69 5.32 36.39 -4.61
N LYS A 70 6.45 36.18 -3.93
CA LYS A 70 6.98 37.08 -2.89
C LYS A 70 8.40 37.48 -3.26
N ALA A 71 8.62 38.75 -3.49
CA ALA A 71 9.87 39.28 -4.03
C ALA A 71 10.21 38.60 -5.38
N LYS A 72 11.29 37.81 -5.42
CA LYS A 72 11.73 37.10 -6.64
C LYS A 72 11.38 35.60 -6.63
N LYS A 73 10.77 35.09 -5.54
CA LYS A 73 10.47 33.68 -5.36
C LYS A 73 8.99 33.37 -5.53
N TYR A 74 8.70 32.23 -6.11
CA TYR A 74 7.39 31.63 -6.17
C TYR A 74 7.27 30.56 -5.11
N SER A 75 6.12 30.49 -4.46
CA SER A 75 5.77 29.48 -3.47
C SER A 75 4.34 29.00 -3.68
N LEU A 76 4.02 27.79 -3.18
CA LEU A 76 2.64 27.33 -3.14
C LEU A 76 1.83 28.16 -2.15
N THR A 77 0.59 28.47 -2.50
CA THR A 77 -0.42 28.88 -1.52
C THR A 77 -0.89 27.69 -0.70
N SER A 78 -1.71 27.90 0.33
CA SER A 78 -2.34 26.80 1.05
C SER A 78 -3.21 25.94 0.13
N VAL A 79 -3.95 26.58 -0.79
CA VAL A 79 -4.76 25.88 -1.80
C VAL A 79 -3.87 25.07 -2.73
N GLY A 80 -2.83 25.67 -3.31
CA GLY A 80 -1.88 24.97 -4.18
C GLY A 80 -1.22 23.78 -3.49
N ASN A 81 -0.87 23.91 -2.21
CA ASN A 81 -0.28 22.82 -1.43
C ASN A 81 -1.26 21.66 -1.22
N LEU A 82 -2.53 21.96 -0.90
CA LEU A 82 -3.57 20.94 -0.77
C LEU A 82 -3.84 20.23 -2.11
N VAL A 83 -3.97 21.00 -3.18
CA VAL A 83 -4.21 20.46 -4.53
C VAL A 83 -3.08 19.53 -4.94
N ILE A 84 -1.83 20.00 -4.93
CA ILE A 84 -0.72 19.18 -5.46
C ILE A 84 -0.47 17.91 -4.62
N ARG A 85 -0.68 17.95 -3.30
CA ARG A 85 -0.53 16.76 -2.46
C ARG A 85 -1.58 15.70 -2.74
N ASN A 86 -2.84 16.10 -2.95
CA ASN A 86 -3.90 15.17 -3.32
C ASN A 86 -3.72 14.64 -4.75
N THR A 87 -3.34 15.51 -5.68
CA THR A 87 -3.01 15.12 -7.06
C THR A 87 -1.84 14.14 -7.08
N ASN A 88 -0.80 14.35 -6.26
CA ASN A 88 0.32 13.42 -6.15
C ASN A 88 -0.15 12.02 -5.71
N GLN A 89 -0.98 11.94 -4.67
CA GLN A 89 -1.51 10.64 -4.21
C GLN A 89 -2.35 9.95 -5.31
N PHE A 90 -3.15 10.72 -6.05
CA PHE A 90 -3.92 10.22 -7.18
C PHE A 90 -3.00 9.62 -8.25
N PHE A 91 -1.97 10.35 -8.69
CA PHE A 91 -1.02 9.83 -9.66
C PHE A 91 -0.24 8.61 -9.15
N GLU A 92 0.18 8.60 -7.88
CA GLU A 92 0.85 7.45 -7.29
C GLU A 92 -0.05 6.20 -7.27
N ASN A 93 -1.35 6.37 -6.98
CA ASN A 93 -2.31 5.29 -7.02
C ASN A 93 -2.46 4.74 -8.45
N PHE A 94 -2.66 5.61 -9.45
CA PHE A 94 -2.76 5.20 -10.85
C PHE A 94 -1.48 4.54 -11.37
N PHE A 95 -0.33 5.10 -11.03
CA PHE A 95 0.96 4.49 -11.38
C PHE A 95 1.06 3.06 -10.82
N CYS A 96 0.65 2.84 -9.57
CA CYS A 96 0.65 1.53 -8.96
C CYS A 96 -0.29 0.55 -9.68
N VAL A 97 -1.51 1.01 -10.03
CA VAL A 97 -2.47 0.19 -10.79
C VAL A 97 -1.88 -0.20 -12.15
N SER A 98 -1.38 0.78 -12.92
CA SER A 98 -0.81 0.52 -14.24
C SER A 98 0.45 -0.35 -14.20
N LYS A 99 1.32 -0.16 -13.19
CA LYS A 99 2.55 -0.95 -13.03
C LYS A 99 2.28 -2.42 -12.78
N HIS A 100 1.21 -2.73 -12.07
CA HIS A 100 0.83 -4.08 -11.66
C HIS A 100 -0.52 -4.50 -12.24
N GLU A 101 -0.88 -3.98 -13.45
CA GLU A 101 -2.19 -4.14 -14.08
C GLU A 101 -2.62 -5.61 -14.14
N GLU A 102 -1.78 -6.51 -14.66
CA GLU A 102 -2.05 -7.94 -14.73
C GLU A 102 -2.38 -8.57 -13.37
N PHE A 103 -1.70 -8.12 -12.31
CA PHE A 103 -1.97 -8.60 -10.95
C PHE A 103 -3.35 -8.13 -10.47
N TRP A 104 -3.68 -6.84 -10.68
CA TRP A 104 -4.97 -6.32 -10.23
C TRP A 104 -6.16 -6.83 -11.06
N GLU A 105 -5.94 -7.10 -12.37
CA GLU A 105 -6.97 -7.59 -13.28
C GLU A 105 -7.43 -9.01 -12.95
N THR A 106 -6.52 -9.86 -12.49
CA THR A 106 -6.77 -11.27 -12.25
C THR A 106 -7.27 -11.59 -10.85
N HIS A 107 -7.14 -10.66 -9.89
CA HIS A 107 -7.44 -10.91 -8.48
C HIS A 107 -8.68 -10.19 -7.97
N SER A 108 -9.36 -10.85 -7.04
CA SER A 108 -10.53 -10.31 -6.34
C SER A 108 -10.14 -9.27 -5.28
N LEU A 109 -10.86 -8.16 -5.25
CA LEU A 109 -10.77 -7.14 -4.19
C LEU A 109 -12.00 -7.18 -3.25
N VAL A 110 -12.79 -8.23 -3.32
CA VAL A 110 -13.95 -8.44 -2.44
C VAL A 110 -13.45 -8.60 -1.01
N ASN A 111 -14.12 -7.96 -0.06
CA ASN A 111 -13.78 -7.94 1.37
C ASN A 111 -12.40 -7.31 1.73
N ILE A 112 -11.72 -6.72 0.76
CA ILE A 112 -10.48 -5.96 1.04
C ILE A 112 -10.84 -4.65 1.75
N PRO A 113 -10.17 -4.28 2.86
CA PRO A 113 -10.48 -3.05 3.58
C PRO A 113 -10.37 -1.81 2.68
N PHE A 114 -11.37 -0.92 2.76
CA PHE A 114 -11.37 0.31 1.97
C PHE A 114 -10.11 1.17 2.19
N ARG A 115 -9.52 1.08 3.38
CA ARG A 115 -8.24 1.74 3.68
C ARG A 115 -7.10 1.20 2.82
N PHE A 116 -7.09 -0.08 2.50
CA PHE A 116 -6.14 -0.67 1.55
C PHE A 116 -6.33 -0.07 0.16
N ILE A 117 -7.55 -0.09 -0.37
CA ILE A 117 -7.87 0.42 -1.71
C ILE A 117 -7.47 1.89 -1.85
N ARG A 118 -7.75 2.72 -0.85
CA ARG A 118 -7.37 4.14 -0.85
C ARG A 118 -5.87 4.41 -0.79
N ASN A 119 -5.08 3.45 -0.33
CA ASN A 119 -3.63 3.56 -0.19
C ASN A 119 -2.89 2.56 -1.09
N ILE A 120 -3.45 2.24 -2.26
CA ILE A 120 -2.85 1.28 -3.18
C ILE A 120 -1.43 1.68 -3.61
N ASN A 121 -1.10 2.97 -3.56
CA ASN A 121 0.23 3.51 -3.84
C ASN A 121 1.35 2.97 -2.94
N ILE A 122 1.02 2.30 -1.84
CA ILE A 122 2.02 1.61 -1.01
C ILE A 122 2.77 0.52 -1.80
N TRP A 123 2.14 -0.03 -2.84
CA TRP A 123 2.71 -1.06 -3.71
C TRP A 123 3.45 -0.50 -4.93
N LYS A 124 3.56 0.83 -5.09
CA LYS A 124 4.18 1.45 -6.29
C LYS A 124 5.62 1.03 -6.52
N ASN A 125 6.38 0.78 -5.44
CA ASN A 125 7.77 0.34 -5.48
C ASN A 125 7.91 -1.17 -5.28
N ALA A 126 6.80 -1.91 -5.15
CA ALA A 126 6.83 -3.35 -4.99
C ALA A 126 7.41 -4.05 -6.21
N GLU A 127 8.08 -5.17 -5.96
CA GLU A 127 8.43 -6.17 -6.94
C GLU A 127 7.26 -7.15 -7.08
N LEU A 128 6.90 -7.49 -8.31
CA LEU A 128 5.98 -8.59 -8.58
C LEU A 128 6.80 -9.87 -8.76
N VAL A 129 6.77 -10.72 -7.77
CA VAL A 129 7.41 -12.04 -7.80
C VAL A 129 6.45 -13.03 -8.41
N LYS A 130 6.85 -13.68 -9.50
CA LYS A 130 6.05 -14.72 -10.21
C LYS A 130 6.79 -16.03 -10.26
N SER A 131 6.08 -17.13 -10.03
CA SER A 131 6.51 -18.48 -10.39
C SER A 131 6.60 -18.63 -11.90
N SER A 132 7.39 -19.57 -12.38
CA SER A 132 7.47 -19.94 -13.79
C SER A 132 7.47 -21.46 -13.92
N GLY A 133 7.29 -21.98 -15.14
CA GLY A 133 7.32 -23.42 -15.40
C GLY A 133 8.65 -24.09 -15.00
N LEU A 134 9.73 -23.30 -14.84
CA LEU A 134 11.06 -23.80 -14.45
C LEU A 134 11.39 -23.48 -12.98
N VAL A 135 10.76 -22.49 -12.38
CA VAL A 135 10.98 -22.07 -10.97
C VAL A 135 9.61 -22.00 -10.29
N TYR A 136 9.23 -23.14 -9.75
CA TYR A 136 8.00 -23.31 -8.99
C TYR A 136 8.15 -22.71 -7.58
N ASN A 137 7.04 -22.28 -6.96
CA ASN A 137 7.01 -21.71 -5.60
C ASN A 137 7.96 -20.53 -5.35
N LYS A 138 8.24 -19.73 -6.37
CA LYS A 138 9.12 -18.56 -6.21
C LYS A 138 8.58 -17.53 -5.19
N PRO A 139 7.27 -17.19 -5.14
CA PRO A 139 6.71 -16.31 -4.11
C PRO A 139 6.96 -16.84 -2.71
N MET A 140 6.58 -18.10 -2.43
CA MET A 140 6.80 -18.78 -1.16
C MET A 140 8.27 -18.70 -0.74
N ASN A 141 9.19 -19.18 -1.58
CA ASN A 141 10.62 -19.19 -1.28
C ASN A 141 11.19 -17.79 -1.05
N THR A 142 10.64 -16.77 -1.71
CA THR A 142 11.05 -15.37 -1.51
C THR A 142 10.58 -14.87 -0.14
N LEU A 143 9.34 -15.17 0.23
CA LEU A 143 8.78 -14.82 1.54
C LEU A 143 9.59 -15.47 2.67
N LEU A 144 9.76 -16.79 2.63
CA LEU A 144 10.48 -17.56 3.64
C LEU A 144 11.90 -17.00 3.88
N ARG A 145 12.65 -16.76 2.81
CA ARG A 145 14.00 -16.19 2.90
C ARG A 145 14.01 -14.78 3.54
N ARG A 146 12.98 -13.96 3.28
CA ARG A 146 12.88 -12.60 3.84
C ARG A 146 12.48 -12.62 5.32
N CYS A 147 11.74 -13.63 5.78
CA CYS A 147 11.33 -13.78 7.17
C CYS A 147 12.49 -13.97 8.13
N GLY A 148 13.53 -14.70 7.75
CA GLY A 148 14.64 -15.05 8.64
C GLY A 148 15.39 -13.86 9.27
N SER A 149 15.26 -12.65 8.74
CA SER A 149 15.87 -11.43 9.29
C SER A 149 14.89 -10.52 10.04
N ALA A 150 13.61 -10.88 10.09
CA ALA A 150 12.59 -10.06 10.72
C ALA A 150 12.34 -10.49 12.18
N SER A 151 11.98 -9.53 13.02
CA SER A 151 11.67 -9.77 14.43
C SER A 151 10.24 -9.38 14.81
N ARG A 152 9.54 -8.64 13.98
CA ARG A 152 8.15 -8.28 14.19
C ARG A 152 7.34 -8.70 12.98
N PHE A 153 6.29 -9.46 13.27
CA PHE A 153 5.37 -9.95 12.25
C PHE A 153 3.95 -9.49 12.53
N ARG A 154 3.26 -9.03 11.52
CA ARG A 154 1.82 -8.80 11.45
C ARG A 154 1.30 -9.53 10.23
N VAL A 155 0.58 -10.60 10.45
CA VAL A 155 0.21 -11.54 9.39
C VAL A 155 -1.32 -11.68 9.33
N VAL A 156 -1.89 -11.43 8.16
CA VAL A 156 -3.24 -11.84 7.80
C VAL A 156 -3.10 -13.11 6.99
N LEU A 157 -3.47 -14.25 7.56
CA LEU A 157 -3.27 -15.59 6.99
C LEU A 157 -4.62 -16.20 6.61
N PRO A 158 -5.00 -16.16 5.33
CA PRO A 158 -6.30 -16.65 4.86
C PRO A 158 -6.34 -18.15 4.58
N ILE A 159 -5.18 -18.80 4.53
CA ILE A 159 -5.01 -20.22 4.19
C ILE A 159 -4.17 -20.92 5.25
N PHE A 160 -4.41 -22.21 5.44
CA PHE A 160 -3.50 -23.05 6.23
C PHE A 160 -2.26 -23.42 5.38
N SER A 161 -1.09 -23.16 5.92
CA SER A 161 0.19 -23.58 5.33
C SER A 161 1.22 -23.82 6.42
N LEU A 162 1.58 -25.08 6.61
CA LEU A 162 2.57 -25.50 7.59
C LEU A 162 3.90 -24.74 7.41
N PHE A 163 4.40 -24.66 6.17
CA PHE A 163 5.67 -23.99 5.88
C PHE A 163 5.70 -22.51 6.25
N HIS A 164 4.59 -21.79 6.07
CA HIS A 164 4.53 -20.39 6.50
C HIS A 164 4.60 -20.27 8.02
N LEU A 165 3.84 -21.10 8.74
CA LEU A 165 3.79 -21.07 10.20
C LEU A 165 5.12 -21.48 10.82
N GLU A 166 5.73 -22.57 10.37
CA GLU A 166 7.07 -22.98 10.81
C GLU A 166 8.07 -21.83 10.62
N THR A 167 8.10 -21.23 9.42
CA THR A 167 9.03 -20.13 9.15
C THR A 167 8.80 -18.90 10.04
N PHE A 168 7.53 -18.55 10.30
CA PHE A 168 7.21 -17.42 11.18
C PHE A 168 7.63 -17.73 12.63
N LEU A 169 7.32 -18.96 13.13
CA LEU A 169 7.71 -19.38 14.47
C LEU A 169 9.24 -19.44 14.63
N ASP A 170 9.94 -20.05 13.68
CA ASP A 170 11.40 -20.09 13.68
C ASP A 170 11.98 -18.68 13.74
N ALA A 171 11.50 -17.78 12.88
CA ALA A 171 12.00 -16.41 12.83
C ALA A 171 11.75 -15.63 14.12
N ILE A 172 10.57 -15.77 14.78
CA ILE A 172 10.30 -15.10 16.06
C ILE A 172 11.15 -15.69 17.19
N TYR A 173 11.39 -16.99 17.21
CA TYR A 173 12.25 -17.61 18.24
C TYR A 173 13.72 -17.22 18.03
N GLU A 174 14.25 -17.30 16.79
CA GLU A 174 15.64 -16.97 16.48
C GLU A 174 15.95 -15.49 16.71
N ASN A 175 15.00 -14.58 16.40
CA ASN A 175 15.20 -13.13 16.50
C ASN A 175 14.59 -12.52 17.78
N ASN A 176 14.11 -13.34 18.71
CA ASN A 176 13.40 -12.91 19.92
C ASN A 176 12.25 -11.93 19.59
N GLY A 177 11.48 -12.29 18.57
CA GLY A 177 10.47 -11.47 17.92
C GLY A 177 9.06 -11.69 18.44
N LEU A 178 8.09 -11.04 17.80
CA LEU A 178 6.67 -11.11 18.12
C LEU A 178 5.83 -11.24 16.85
N MET A 179 4.71 -11.97 16.92
CA MET A 179 3.75 -12.09 15.83
C MET A 179 2.33 -11.73 16.26
N ASP A 180 1.70 -10.86 15.51
CA ASP A 180 0.26 -10.63 15.52
C ASP A 180 -0.35 -11.39 14.34
N LEU A 181 -1.11 -12.43 14.59
CA LEU A 181 -1.75 -13.27 13.58
C LEU A 181 -3.25 -12.98 13.50
N ILE A 182 -3.74 -12.72 12.31
CA ILE A 182 -5.17 -12.66 12.01
C ILE A 182 -5.48 -13.80 11.04
N THR A 183 -6.46 -14.64 11.39
CA THR A 183 -6.83 -15.79 10.56
C THR A 183 -8.30 -16.13 10.72
N SER A 184 -8.86 -16.93 9.81
CA SER A 184 -10.22 -17.42 9.97
C SER A 184 -10.30 -18.56 10.99
N LYS A 185 -11.49 -18.79 11.53
CA LYS A 185 -11.72 -19.90 12.47
C LYS A 185 -11.35 -21.25 11.85
N ILE A 186 -11.65 -21.44 10.57
CA ILE A 186 -11.33 -22.67 9.82
C ILE A 186 -9.81 -22.88 9.76
N VAL A 187 -9.06 -21.85 9.43
CA VAL A 187 -7.59 -21.93 9.36
C VAL A 187 -6.98 -22.12 10.74
N TYR A 188 -7.52 -21.45 11.78
CA TYR A 188 -7.08 -21.64 13.15
C TYR A 188 -7.29 -23.10 13.63
N ASP A 189 -8.45 -23.69 13.33
CA ASP A 189 -8.73 -25.08 13.67
C ASP A 189 -7.74 -26.03 12.97
N ALA A 190 -7.45 -25.78 11.70
CA ALA A 190 -6.43 -26.55 10.98
C ALA A 190 -5.02 -26.40 11.58
N ILE A 191 -4.67 -25.23 12.13
CA ILE A 191 -3.39 -25.03 12.84
C ILE A 191 -3.34 -25.91 14.10
N VAL A 192 -4.37 -25.87 14.93
CA VAL A 192 -4.38 -26.60 16.21
C VAL A 192 -4.60 -28.13 16.05
N GLU A 193 -4.97 -28.59 14.88
CA GLU A 193 -5.06 -30.00 14.51
C GLU A 193 -3.80 -30.51 13.76
N SER A 194 -2.83 -29.64 13.47
CA SER A 194 -1.63 -29.97 12.72
C SER A 194 -0.44 -30.37 13.59
N ASP A 195 0.63 -30.83 12.95
CA ASP A 195 1.87 -31.27 13.64
C ASP A 195 2.59 -30.07 14.35
N ILE A 196 2.29 -28.82 14.01
CA ILE A 196 2.86 -27.62 14.63
C ILE A 196 2.02 -27.09 15.81
N ALA A 197 0.92 -27.75 16.15
CA ALA A 197 -0.04 -27.28 17.17
C ALA A 197 0.62 -26.96 18.50
N ASP A 198 1.44 -27.87 19.02
CA ASP A 198 2.08 -27.73 20.34
C ASP A 198 3.02 -26.53 20.38
N ASP A 199 3.84 -26.35 19.35
CA ASP A 199 4.78 -25.20 19.22
C ASP A 199 4.04 -23.88 19.07
N PHE A 200 2.98 -23.87 18.26
CA PHE A 200 2.13 -22.69 18.05
C PHE A 200 1.40 -22.27 19.33
N LEU A 201 0.75 -23.20 20.02
CA LEU A 201 0.03 -22.93 21.27
C LEU A 201 0.98 -22.47 22.37
N LYS A 202 2.16 -23.09 22.48
CA LYS A 202 3.20 -22.64 23.38
C LYS A 202 3.67 -21.22 23.08
N ALA A 203 3.87 -20.87 21.81
CA ALA A 203 4.24 -19.52 21.43
C ALA A 203 3.15 -18.49 21.80
N CYS A 204 1.87 -18.88 21.77
CA CYS A 204 0.77 -18.05 22.25
C CYS A 204 0.80 -17.92 23.79
N GLU A 205 0.98 -19.00 24.54
CA GLU A 205 1.08 -18.99 26.01
C GLU A 205 2.26 -18.15 26.51
N ASP A 206 3.40 -18.26 25.83
CA ASP A 206 4.63 -17.49 26.14
C ASP A 206 4.54 -16.01 25.73
N GLY A 207 3.45 -15.62 25.03
CA GLY A 207 3.19 -14.24 24.61
C GLY A 207 3.95 -13.79 23.35
N TYR A 208 4.59 -14.70 22.62
CA TYR A 208 5.22 -14.43 21.34
C TYR A 208 4.22 -14.24 20.20
N VAL A 209 3.05 -14.90 20.30
CA VAL A 209 1.99 -14.87 19.27
C VAL A 209 0.68 -14.39 19.88
N ARG A 210 0.04 -13.41 19.24
CA ARG A 210 -1.34 -13.01 19.53
C ARG A 210 -2.22 -13.32 18.33
N VAL A 211 -3.43 -13.84 18.58
CA VAL A 211 -4.31 -14.34 17.52
C VAL A 211 -5.65 -13.62 17.54
N TRP A 212 -6.04 -13.08 16.39
CA TRP A 212 -7.39 -12.57 16.14
C TRP A 212 -8.12 -13.49 15.17
N ILE A 213 -9.37 -13.82 15.50
CA ILE A 213 -10.18 -14.76 14.71
C ILE A 213 -11.29 -14.06 13.96
N ASP A 214 -11.32 -14.32 12.66
CA ASP A 214 -12.44 -14.07 11.75
C ASP A 214 -13.38 -15.28 11.77
N TYR A 215 -14.58 -15.11 12.36
CA TYR A 215 -15.60 -16.16 12.42
C TYR A 215 -16.48 -16.24 11.17
N ASP A 216 -16.46 -15.20 10.35
CA ASP A 216 -17.33 -15.03 9.19
C ASP A 216 -16.64 -15.38 7.87
N ASN A 217 -15.36 -15.76 7.90
CA ASN A 217 -14.51 -16.06 6.73
C ASN A 217 -14.46 -14.92 5.70
N GLU A 218 -14.31 -13.70 6.17
CA GLU A 218 -14.25 -12.52 5.30
C GLU A 218 -12.81 -12.16 4.87
N ILE A 219 -11.79 -12.83 5.42
CA ILE A 219 -10.39 -12.61 5.04
C ILE A 219 -10.16 -13.11 3.62
N ASN A 220 -9.78 -12.18 2.73
CA ASN A 220 -9.56 -12.47 1.31
C ASN A 220 -8.22 -11.92 0.79
N MET A 221 -7.21 -11.83 1.66
CA MET A 221 -5.83 -11.51 1.28
C MET A 221 -4.83 -12.13 2.24
N PHE A 222 -3.69 -12.53 1.74
CA PHE A 222 -2.51 -12.85 2.54
C PHE A 222 -1.60 -11.63 2.60
N LEU A 223 -1.58 -10.98 3.76
CA LEU A 223 -0.73 -9.82 4.03
C LEU A 223 0.30 -10.18 5.09
N THR A 224 1.58 -10.07 4.75
CA THR A 224 2.67 -10.14 5.73
C THR A 224 3.28 -8.76 5.87
N ALA A 225 3.30 -8.20 7.07
CA ALA A 225 3.98 -6.97 7.39
C ALA A 225 5.01 -7.23 8.48
N THR A 226 6.24 -6.82 8.25
CA THR A 226 7.35 -7.01 9.19
C THR A 226 8.05 -5.68 9.46
N ASP A 227 9.09 -5.71 10.28
CA ASP A 227 10.01 -4.59 10.47
C ASP A 227 11.06 -4.46 9.32
N LYS A 228 11.02 -5.33 8.31
CA LYS A 228 11.98 -5.37 7.18
C LYS A 228 11.32 -5.29 5.80
N PHE A 229 10.13 -5.81 5.66
CA PHE A 229 9.40 -5.88 4.39
C PHE A 229 7.90 -6.05 4.62
N TYR A 230 7.13 -5.91 3.55
CA TYR A 230 5.72 -6.30 3.50
C TYR A 230 5.40 -6.97 2.18
N SER A 231 4.46 -7.92 2.19
CA SER A 231 4.07 -8.68 1.02
C SER A 231 2.56 -8.90 0.95
N LEU A 232 2.07 -9.11 -0.26
CA LEU A 232 0.66 -9.31 -0.56
C LEU A 232 0.51 -10.43 -1.59
N SER A 233 -0.32 -11.42 -1.27
CA SER A 233 -0.94 -12.33 -2.24
C SER A 233 -2.46 -12.28 -2.09
N LEU A 234 -3.17 -12.50 -3.18
CA LEU A 234 -4.62 -12.38 -3.25
C LEU A 234 -5.25 -13.67 -3.73
N PHE A 235 -6.58 -13.67 -3.80
CA PHE A 235 -7.37 -14.74 -4.40
C PHE A 235 -7.78 -14.36 -5.81
N TYR A 236 -7.88 -15.32 -6.69
CA TYR A 236 -8.45 -15.13 -8.01
C TYR A 236 -9.94 -14.79 -7.92
N MET A 237 -10.54 -14.43 -9.07
CA MET A 237 -11.97 -14.12 -9.13
C MET A 237 -12.89 -15.33 -8.87
N ASP A 238 -12.37 -16.54 -8.89
CA ASP A 238 -13.05 -17.80 -8.57
C ASP A 238 -12.85 -18.27 -7.13
N ASP A 239 -12.34 -17.37 -6.26
CA ASP A 239 -12.03 -17.60 -4.86
C ASP A 239 -10.91 -18.64 -4.60
N SER A 240 -10.15 -19.07 -5.61
CA SER A 240 -8.95 -19.86 -5.42
C SER A 240 -7.77 -18.96 -5.00
N TYR A 241 -6.94 -19.45 -4.08
CA TYR A 241 -5.75 -18.70 -3.64
C TYR A 241 -4.65 -18.74 -4.71
N ASP A 242 -4.04 -17.58 -5.02
CA ASP A 242 -2.88 -17.50 -5.90
C ASP A 242 -1.58 -17.71 -5.13
N ASP A 243 -0.97 -18.89 -5.29
CA ASP A 243 0.35 -19.21 -4.76
C ASP A 243 1.50 -18.88 -5.74
N ALA A 244 1.15 -18.50 -6.96
CA ALA A 244 2.10 -18.27 -8.05
C ALA A 244 2.57 -16.82 -8.17
N THR A 245 1.84 -15.84 -7.57
CA THR A 245 2.21 -14.43 -7.63
C THR A 245 2.16 -13.74 -6.26
N MET A 246 3.06 -12.79 -6.05
CA MET A 246 3.15 -12.01 -4.81
C MET A 246 3.75 -10.64 -5.09
N LEU A 247 3.14 -9.59 -4.58
CA LEU A 247 3.79 -8.28 -4.45
C LEU A 247 4.61 -8.24 -3.17
N ILE A 248 5.86 -7.74 -3.25
CA ILE A 248 6.73 -7.58 -2.08
C ILE A 248 7.50 -6.26 -2.15
N SER A 249 7.66 -5.58 -1.02
CA SER A 249 8.39 -4.31 -0.92
C SER A 249 9.09 -4.17 0.43
N ASP A 250 10.23 -3.47 0.42
CA ASP A 250 10.98 -3.05 1.60
C ASP A 250 10.99 -1.51 1.76
N ASP A 251 10.07 -0.80 1.12
CA ASP A 251 9.95 0.65 1.22
C ASP A 251 9.45 1.09 2.60
N GLU A 252 10.38 1.47 3.46
CA GLU A 252 10.12 1.88 4.86
C GLU A 252 9.14 3.06 4.98
N ASN A 253 9.01 3.89 3.94
CA ASN A 253 8.07 5.03 3.94
C ASN A 253 6.61 4.58 4.09
N TYR A 254 6.32 3.31 3.81
CA TYR A 254 4.97 2.76 3.84
C TYR A 254 4.69 1.79 5.00
N PHE A 255 5.66 1.41 5.81
CA PHE A 255 5.46 0.47 6.93
C PHE A 255 4.31 0.90 7.85
N LYS A 256 4.26 2.16 8.24
CA LYS A 256 3.15 2.68 9.05
C LYS A 256 1.78 2.61 8.36
N LYS A 257 1.74 2.73 7.04
CA LYS A 257 0.48 2.61 6.28
C LYS A 257 0.01 1.16 6.22
N ILE A 258 0.94 0.22 6.07
CA ILE A 258 0.65 -1.22 6.13
C ILE A 258 0.15 -1.60 7.52
N ASP A 259 0.81 -1.15 8.59
CA ASP A 259 0.35 -1.32 9.97
C ASP A 259 -1.10 -0.84 10.15
N ASN A 260 -1.45 0.33 9.60
CA ASN A 260 -2.81 0.85 9.65
C ASN A 260 -3.85 0.01 8.88
N ILE A 261 -3.42 -0.73 7.85
CA ILE A 261 -4.29 -1.68 7.14
C ILE A 261 -4.55 -2.90 8.03
N PHE A 262 -3.50 -3.46 8.62
CA PHE A 262 -3.61 -4.54 9.59
C PHE A 262 -4.53 -4.16 10.76
N ASP A 263 -4.43 -2.94 11.28
CA ASP A 263 -5.29 -2.44 12.36
C ASP A 263 -6.79 -2.36 11.99
N CYS A 264 -7.15 -2.40 10.71
CA CYS A 264 -8.55 -2.54 10.32
C CYS A 264 -9.11 -3.89 10.72
N TYR A 265 -8.32 -4.93 10.60
CA TYR A 265 -8.70 -6.29 10.97
C TYR A 265 -8.71 -6.50 12.49
N THR A 266 -7.70 -6.03 13.23
CA THR A 266 -7.67 -6.17 14.70
C THR A 266 -8.83 -5.45 15.39
N LYS A 267 -9.38 -4.41 14.76
CA LYS A 267 -10.58 -3.71 15.26
C LYS A 267 -11.88 -4.43 14.90
N LYS A 268 -11.87 -5.22 13.85
CA LYS A 268 -13.04 -5.94 13.35
C LYS A 268 -13.17 -7.32 14.00
N PHE A 269 -12.06 -8.01 14.20
CA PHE A 269 -12.03 -9.38 14.65
C PHE A 269 -11.74 -9.50 16.15
N LYS A 270 -12.10 -10.66 16.71
CA LYS A 270 -11.97 -10.91 18.15
C LYS A 270 -10.57 -11.44 18.49
N LEU A 271 -9.90 -10.80 19.43
CA LEU A 271 -8.70 -11.34 20.05
C LEU A 271 -9.05 -12.64 20.78
N LEU A 272 -8.36 -13.72 20.45
CA LEU A 272 -8.58 -15.03 21.05
C LEU A 272 -7.57 -15.29 22.19
N MET A 273 -6.31 -15.00 21.96
CA MET A 273 -5.19 -15.16 22.89
C MET A 273 -4.04 -14.23 22.53
#